data_d07729a52077621eea4d3cc4f78afdf9
#
_entry.id   d07729a52077621eea4d3cc4f78afdf9
#
_cell.length_a   1.000
_cell.length_b   1.000
_cell.length_c   1.000
_cell.angle_alpha   90.00
_cell.angle_beta   90.00
_cell.angle_gamma   90.00
#
_symmetry.space_group_name_H-M   'P 1'
#
loop_
_entity.id
_entity.type
_entity.pdbx_description
1 polymer ?
#
loop_
_entity_poly.entity_id
_entity_poly.type
_entity_poly.pdbx_seq_one_letter_code
_entity_poly.pdbx_strand_id
1 'polypeptide(L)'
;MKKILVSLLAFFAVTTAFANDYSKYYQNLPVAMPQPTLPTIPNNQVSILDFGGNGDGQTMNTQAFSKAISKLSKMGGGHLNVPAGIYLTGLISLKDNIDLHLEKNAIIVFSEDKNDLIKIDEETGKKEDRATAAINASKRKNISITGEGTIDGNGEWWRPVKRSKVSDVEWNRFKQMGGTLNEKGDIWYPLNLKHTPNVVDNIDAQEKVRNHMIRFTDCENVLVQG
;
A
#
# COMPACT_ATOMS: atom_id res chain seq x y z
N MET A 1 -15.46 11.88 -65.50
CA MET A 1 -14.75 12.08 -64.25
C MET A 1 -15.73 11.75 -63.13
N LYS A 2 -15.60 10.56 -62.51
CA LYS A 2 -16.49 10.14 -61.38
C LYS A 2 -15.83 10.58 -60.09
N LYS A 3 -16.54 11.43 -59.32
CA LYS A 3 -16.14 11.86 -57.97
C LYS A 3 -16.53 10.74 -57.00
N ILE A 4 -15.52 10.12 -56.35
CA ILE A 4 -15.72 9.14 -55.27
C ILE A 4 -15.85 9.97 -54.00
N LEU A 5 -17.03 9.93 -53.37
CA LEU A 5 -17.30 10.50 -52.07
C LEU A 5 -16.86 9.47 -51.00
N VAL A 6 -15.76 9.73 -50.31
CA VAL A 6 -15.28 8.90 -49.18
C VAL A 6 -16.00 9.42 -47.94
N SER A 7 -16.97 8.65 -47.44
CA SER A 7 -17.67 8.93 -46.20
C SER A 7 -16.82 8.44 -45.02
N LEU A 8 -16.25 9.36 -44.25
CA LEU A 8 -15.51 9.08 -43.04
C LEU A 8 -16.51 8.82 -41.89
N LEU A 9 -16.77 7.56 -41.57
CA LEU A 9 -17.53 7.20 -40.37
C LEU A 9 -16.61 7.35 -39.15
N ALA A 10 -16.81 8.41 -38.37
CA ALA A 10 -16.16 8.54 -37.06
C ALA A 10 -16.86 7.60 -36.09
N PHE A 11 -16.16 6.55 -35.70
CA PHE A 11 -16.58 5.65 -34.62
C PHE A 11 -16.32 6.37 -33.28
N PHE A 12 -17.36 6.96 -32.71
CA PHE A 12 -17.34 7.39 -31.30
C PHE A 12 -17.46 6.16 -30.43
N ALA A 13 -16.33 5.69 -29.89
CA ALA A 13 -16.34 4.72 -28.81
C ALA A 13 -16.87 5.43 -27.55
N VAL A 14 -18.16 5.23 -27.24
CA VAL A 14 -18.71 5.60 -25.94
C VAL A 14 -18.17 4.61 -24.93
N THR A 15 -17.08 4.98 -24.24
CA THR A 15 -16.66 4.28 -23.04
C THR A 15 -17.68 4.59 -21.94
N THR A 16 -18.64 3.70 -21.74
CA THR A 16 -19.47 3.71 -20.53
C THR A 16 -18.55 3.37 -19.35
N ALA A 17 -18.12 4.38 -18.63
CA ALA A 17 -17.55 4.18 -17.30
C ALA A 17 -18.65 3.54 -16.45
N PHE A 18 -18.51 2.27 -16.10
CA PHE A 18 -19.35 1.64 -15.11
C PHE A 18 -19.01 2.28 -13.76
N ALA A 19 -19.78 3.31 -13.39
CA ALA A 19 -19.76 3.81 -12.02
C ALA A 19 -20.23 2.66 -11.13
N ASN A 20 -19.36 2.19 -10.24
CA ASN A 20 -19.74 1.17 -9.28
C ASN A 20 -20.92 1.69 -8.45
N ASP A 21 -22.06 1.00 -8.53
CA ASP A 21 -23.23 1.34 -7.75
C ASP A 21 -23.10 0.80 -6.34
N TYR A 22 -22.77 1.68 -5.42
CA TYR A 22 -22.66 1.36 -3.99
C TYR A 22 -24.00 1.45 -3.25
N SER A 23 -25.09 1.86 -3.91
CA SER A 23 -26.41 2.05 -3.28
C SER A 23 -26.90 0.77 -2.57
N LYS A 24 -26.55 -0.41 -3.09
CA LYS A 24 -26.90 -1.71 -2.52
C LYS A 24 -26.40 -1.90 -1.07
N TYR A 25 -25.30 -1.25 -0.68
CA TYR A 25 -24.75 -1.35 0.69
C TYR A 25 -25.48 -0.48 1.68
N TYR A 26 -26.36 0.42 1.21
CA TYR A 26 -27.15 1.35 2.03
C TYR A 26 -28.65 1.01 2.07
N GLN A 27 -29.03 -0.13 1.44
CA GLN A 27 -30.41 -0.61 1.45
C GLN A 27 -30.68 -1.49 2.67
N ASN A 28 -31.87 -1.38 3.26
CA ASN A 28 -32.34 -2.21 4.38
C ASN A 28 -31.44 -2.17 5.64
N LEU A 29 -30.75 -1.07 5.88
CA LEU A 29 -29.97 -0.88 7.10
C LEU A 29 -30.90 -0.65 8.31
N PRO A 30 -30.55 -1.16 9.51
CA PRO A 30 -31.31 -0.92 10.75
C PRO A 30 -31.42 0.56 11.12
N VAL A 31 -30.42 1.35 10.69
CA VAL A 31 -30.34 2.80 10.89
C VAL A 31 -29.95 3.44 9.56
N ALA A 32 -30.62 4.53 9.18
CA ALA A 32 -30.27 5.29 7.98
C ALA A 32 -28.84 5.85 8.13
N MET A 33 -27.98 5.51 7.17
CA MET A 33 -26.62 6.03 7.12
C MET A 33 -26.43 6.93 5.88
N PRO A 34 -25.76 8.08 6.03
CA PRO A 34 -25.43 8.91 4.87
C PRO A 34 -24.44 8.17 3.95
N GLN A 35 -24.65 8.27 2.65
CA GLN A 35 -23.70 7.77 1.68
C GLN A 35 -22.47 8.69 1.63
N PRO A 36 -21.24 8.15 1.77
CA PRO A 36 -20.03 8.96 1.66
C PRO A 36 -19.81 9.41 0.22
N THR A 37 -19.15 10.55 0.07
CA THR A 37 -18.71 11.03 -1.24
C THR A 37 -17.57 10.14 -1.73
N LEU A 38 -17.71 9.62 -2.95
CA LEU A 38 -16.66 8.84 -3.59
C LEU A 38 -15.53 9.74 -4.09
N PRO A 39 -14.27 9.23 -4.13
CA PRO A 39 -13.17 9.95 -4.74
C PRO A 39 -13.43 10.24 -6.21
N THR A 40 -13.08 11.43 -6.65
CA THR A 40 -13.04 11.78 -8.08
C THR A 40 -11.59 11.75 -8.54
N ILE A 41 -11.24 10.72 -9.30
CA ILE A 41 -9.88 10.50 -9.80
C ILE A 41 -9.82 10.91 -11.29
N PRO A 42 -8.86 11.76 -11.71
CA PRO A 42 -8.66 12.09 -13.12
C PRO A 42 -8.29 10.87 -13.96
N ASN A 43 -8.67 10.86 -15.24
CA ASN A 43 -8.45 9.73 -16.16
C ASN A 43 -6.98 9.55 -16.63
N ASN A 44 -6.02 10.25 -16.02
CA ASN A 44 -4.61 10.00 -16.31
C ASN A 44 -4.21 8.63 -15.81
N GLN A 45 -3.39 7.91 -16.55
CA GLN A 45 -2.91 6.59 -16.18
C GLN A 45 -1.41 6.49 -16.39
N VAL A 46 -0.73 5.80 -15.48
CA VAL A 46 0.67 5.41 -15.63
C VAL A 46 0.85 4.00 -15.07
N SER A 47 1.77 3.24 -15.63
CA SER A 47 2.19 1.96 -15.06
C SER A 47 3.41 2.16 -14.16
N ILE A 48 3.51 1.40 -13.07
CA ILE A 48 4.72 1.38 -12.26
C ILE A 48 5.94 0.95 -13.06
N LEU A 49 5.75 0.13 -14.11
CA LEU A 49 6.81 -0.34 -14.99
C LEU A 49 7.51 0.82 -15.74
N ASP A 50 6.77 1.88 -16.07
CA ASP A 50 7.30 3.08 -16.76
C ASP A 50 8.31 3.86 -15.88
N PHE A 51 8.35 3.56 -14.59
CA PHE A 51 9.23 4.21 -13.60
C PHE A 51 10.30 3.27 -13.04
N GLY A 52 10.51 2.14 -13.73
CA GLY A 52 11.49 1.13 -13.35
C GLY A 52 10.99 0.15 -12.30
N GLY A 53 9.67 0.03 -12.14
CA GLY A 53 9.08 -1.03 -11.31
C GLY A 53 9.39 -2.41 -11.88
N ASN A 54 9.67 -3.37 -10.98
CA ASN A 54 9.96 -4.75 -11.32
C ASN A 54 9.20 -5.69 -10.36
N GLY A 55 8.35 -6.54 -10.93
CA GLY A 55 7.51 -7.50 -10.21
C GLY A 55 8.18 -8.85 -9.94
N ASP A 56 9.50 -8.89 -9.70
CA ASP A 56 10.28 -10.12 -9.49
C ASP A 56 10.33 -10.61 -8.03
N GLY A 57 9.71 -9.89 -7.10
CA GLY A 57 9.70 -10.19 -5.66
C GLY A 57 11.00 -9.90 -4.92
N GLN A 58 12.01 -9.34 -5.59
CA GLN A 58 13.34 -9.09 -5.01
C GLN A 58 13.78 -7.64 -5.16
N THR A 59 13.49 -7.04 -6.30
CA THR A 59 13.87 -5.64 -6.60
C THR A 59 13.04 -4.67 -5.75
N MET A 60 13.71 -3.75 -5.06
CA MET A 60 13.06 -2.71 -4.26
C MET A 60 12.41 -1.65 -5.16
N ASN A 61 11.10 -1.49 -5.06
CA ASN A 61 10.28 -0.62 -5.91
C ASN A 61 9.91 0.73 -5.28
N THR A 62 10.41 1.06 -4.09
CA THR A 62 10.04 2.30 -3.38
C THR A 62 10.20 3.55 -4.24
N GLN A 63 11.31 3.64 -4.98
CA GLN A 63 11.55 4.79 -5.87
C GLN A 63 10.62 4.80 -7.09
N ALA A 64 10.26 3.63 -7.63
CA ALA A 64 9.34 3.53 -8.74
C ALA A 64 7.95 4.04 -8.33
N PHE A 65 7.43 3.61 -7.17
CA PHE A 65 6.18 4.12 -6.61
C PHE A 65 6.23 5.64 -6.40
N SER A 66 7.28 6.14 -5.75
CA SER A 66 7.43 7.58 -5.48
C SER A 66 7.45 8.43 -6.76
N LYS A 67 8.20 8.00 -7.78
CA LYS A 67 8.27 8.69 -9.08
C LYS A 67 6.93 8.68 -9.82
N ALA A 68 6.25 7.52 -9.85
CA ALA A 68 4.95 7.37 -10.50
C ALA A 68 3.88 8.26 -9.85
N ILE A 69 3.77 8.23 -8.52
CA ILE A 69 2.85 9.07 -7.74
C ILE A 69 3.18 10.56 -7.95
N SER A 70 4.46 10.94 -7.95
CA SER A 70 4.88 12.31 -8.19
C SER A 70 4.56 12.78 -9.62
N LYS A 71 4.68 11.90 -10.61
CA LYS A 71 4.28 12.18 -11.99
C LYS A 71 2.78 12.43 -12.09
N LEU A 72 1.95 11.53 -11.56
CA LEU A 72 0.50 11.69 -11.55
C LEU A 72 0.07 12.95 -10.80
N SER A 73 0.67 13.23 -9.64
CA SER A 73 0.38 14.44 -8.88
C SER A 73 0.63 15.72 -9.69
N LYS A 74 1.72 15.77 -10.49
CA LYS A 74 2.01 16.90 -11.40
C LYS A 74 0.99 17.01 -12.55
N MET A 75 0.29 15.91 -12.89
CA MET A 75 -0.77 15.87 -13.90
C MET A 75 -2.15 16.18 -13.30
N GLY A 76 -2.23 16.50 -12.00
CA GLY A 76 -3.50 16.76 -11.28
C GLY A 76 -4.12 15.51 -10.64
N GLY A 77 -3.48 14.35 -10.74
CA GLY A 77 -3.94 13.06 -10.23
C GLY A 77 -4.08 12.01 -11.32
N GLY A 78 -4.55 10.82 -10.97
CA GLY A 78 -4.80 9.71 -11.88
C GLY A 78 -4.60 8.34 -11.25
N HIS A 79 -4.57 7.31 -12.09
CA HIS A 79 -4.46 5.90 -11.71
C HIS A 79 -3.02 5.42 -11.87
N LEU A 80 -2.43 4.92 -10.80
CA LEU A 80 -1.16 4.19 -10.81
C LEU A 80 -1.46 2.71 -10.95
N ASN A 81 -1.28 2.16 -12.15
CA ASN A 81 -1.50 0.74 -12.42
C ASN A 81 -0.29 -0.08 -11.97
N VAL A 82 -0.56 -1.10 -11.17
CA VAL A 82 0.40 -2.12 -10.74
C VAL A 82 0.00 -3.43 -11.40
N PRO A 83 0.68 -3.85 -12.50
CA PRO A 83 0.38 -5.09 -13.20
C PRO A 83 0.67 -6.35 -12.38
N ALA A 84 0.25 -7.52 -12.87
CA ALA A 84 0.58 -8.81 -12.26
C ALA A 84 2.08 -8.95 -11.98
N GLY A 85 2.45 -9.41 -10.78
CA GLY A 85 3.83 -9.56 -10.31
C GLY A 85 3.93 -9.38 -8.79
N ILE A 86 5.11 -9.60 -8.24
CA ILE A 86 5.40 -9.42 -6.82
C ILE A 86 6.32 -8.20 -6.66
N TYR A 87 5.82 -7.14 -6.08
CA TYR A 87 6.53 -5.86 -5.94
C TYR A 87 6.97 -5.65 -4.50
N LEU A 88 8.24 -5.99 -4.20
CA LEU A 88 8.86 -5.66 -2.92
C LEU A 88 9.06 -4.15 -2.83
N THR A 89 8.60 -3.53 -1.77
CA THR A 89 8.69 -2.08 -1.60
C THR A 89 8.84 -1.65 -0.15
N GLY A 90 9.36 -0.47 0.06
CA GLY A 90 9.23 0.28 1.30
C GLY A 90 7.96 1.14 1.27
N LEU A 91 8.06 2.33 1.86
CA LEU A 91 6.96 3.27 2.05
C LEU A 91 6.30 3.72 0.74
N ILE A 92 4.96 3.69 0.71
CA ILE A 92 4.13 4.31 -0.33
C ILE A 92 3.36 5.48 0.30
N SER A 93 3.64 6.71 -0.14
CA SER A 93 2.92 7.91 0.30
C SER A 93 2.02 8.43 -0.81
N LEU A 94 0.69 8.34 -0.62
CA LEU A 94 -0.28 8.81 -1.60
C LEU A 94 -0.43 10.33 -1.54
N LYS A 95 -0.71 10.93 -2.70
CA LYS A 95 -0.99 12.36 -2.89
C LYS A 95 -2.46 12.55 -3.29
N ASP A 96 -2.90 13.81 -3.44
CA ASP A 96 -4.27 14.11 -3.82
C ASP A 96 -4.64 13.53 -5.19
N ASN A 97 -5.87 13.08 -5.33
CA ASN A 97 -6.46 12.58 -6.57
C ASN A 97 -5.73 11.34 -7.14
N ILE A 98 -5.17 10.48 -6.28
CA ILE A 98 -4.44 9.27 -6.69
C ILE A 98 -5.25 8.02 -6.37
N ASP A 99 -5.36 7.15 -7.36
CA ASP A 99 -5.78 5.77 -7.23
C ASP A 99 -4.56 4.83 -7.38
N LEU A 100 -4.29 4.06 -6.36
CA LEU A 100 -3.35 2.93 -6.43
C LEU A 100 -4.14 1.70 -6.89
N HIS A 101 -4.05 1.39 -8.19
CA HIS A 101 -4.79 0.29 -8.79
C HIS A 101 -3.93 -0.95 -8.94
N LEU A 102 -4.32 -2.02 -8.25
CA LEU A 102 -3.64 -3.31 -8.33
C LEU A 102 -4.41 -4.23 -9.28
N GLU A 103 -3.81 -4.58 -10.40
CA GLU A 103 -4.39 -5.55 -11.31
C GLU A 103 -4.46 -6.95 -10.66
N LYS A 104 -5.28 -7.82 -11.23
CA LYS A 104 -5.36 -9.20 -10.77
C LYS A 104 -3.99 -9.87 -10.78
N ASN A 105 -3.65 -10.57 -9.70
CA ASN A 105 -2.34 -11.19 -9.45
C ASN A 105 -1.18 -10.20 -9.23
N ALA A 106 -1.45 -8.91 -9.05
CA ALA A 106 -0.46 -8.01 -8.50
C ALA A 106 -0.35 -8.22 -6.99
N ILE A 107 0.86 -8.32 -6.46
CA ILE A 107 1.13 -8.45 -5.02
C ILE A 107 2.14 -7.37 -4.64
N ILE A 108 1.75 -6.47 -3.76
CA ILE A 108 2.68 -5.54 -3.10
C ILE A 108 3.10 -6.17 -1.78
N VAL A 109 4.41 -6.41 -1.60
CA VAL A 109 5.01 -6.93 -0.36
C VAL A 109 5.87 -5.85 0.25
N PHE A 110 5.63 -5.52 1.53
CA PHE A 110 6.44 -4.52 2.21
C PHE A 110 7.73 -5.11 2.78
N SER A 111 8.79 -4.28 2.76
CA SER A 111 10.10 -4.64 3.30
C SER A 111 10.03 -5.03 4.77
N GLU A 112 10.82 -6.01 5.14
CA GLU A 112 11.07 -6.40 6.54
C GLU A 112 11.94 -5.38 7.29
N ASP A 113 12.72 -4.56 6.57
CA ASP A 113 13.52 -3.49 7.16
C ASP A 113 12.65 -2.26 7.43
N LYS A 114 12.47 -1.92 8.72
CA LYS A 114 11.72 -0.74 9.10
C LYS A 114 12.32 0.58 8.62
N ASN A 115 13.62 0.61 8.28
CA ASN A 115 14.23 1.80 7.71
C ASN A 115 13.63 2.16 6.35
N ASP A 116 13.14 1.18 5.60
CA ASP A 116 12.43 1.38 4.34
C ASP A 116 11.03 1.97 4.52
N LEU A 117 10.51 1.96 5.77
CA LEU A 117 9.21 2.52 6.14
C LEU A 117 9.35 3.87 6.89
N ILE A 118 10.54 4.43 6.95
CA ILE A 118 10.77 5.76 7.52
C ILE A 118 10.51 6.81 6.44
N LYS A 119 9.61 7.75 6.73
CA LYS A 119 9.34 8.86 5.84
C LYS A 119 10.52 9.82 5.81
N ILE A 120 10.86 10.26 4.61
CA ILE A 120 11.82 11.34 4.37
C ILE A 120 11.01 12.55 3.91
N ASP A 121 11.19 13.66 4.59
CA ASP A 121 10.61 14.94 4.18
C ASP A 121 11.21 15.36 2.84
N GLU A 122 10.35 15.59 1.84
CA GLU A 122 10.79 15.87 0.46
C GLU A 122 11.50 17.23 0.31
N GLU A 123 11.23 18.19 1.21
CA GLU A 123 11.79 19.54 1.13
C GLU A 123 13.12 19.65 1.88
N THR A 124 13.18 19.02 3.05
CA THR A 124 14.33 19.16 3.94
C THR A 124 15.29 17.96 3.89
N GLY A 125 14.87 16.85 3.31
CA GLY A 125 15.60 15.57 3.33
C GLY A 125 15.70 14.93 4.72
N LYS A 126 14.99 15.48 5.71
CA LYS A 126 15.03 14.98 7.09
C LYS A 126 14.24 13.68 7.20
N LYS A 127 14.85 12.67 7.79
CA LYS A 127 14.17 11.41 8.15
C LYS A 127 13.35 11.61 9.41
N GLU A 128 12.13 11.04 9.44
CA GLU A 128 11.36 10.91 10.67
C GLU A 128 12.04 9.92 11.64
N ASP A 129 11.83 10.12 12.94
CA ASP A 129 12.49 9.32 13.97
C ASP A 129 11.92 7.89 14.09
N ARG A 130 10.79 7.62 13.44
CA ARG A 130 10.09 6.34 13.51
C ARG A 130 9.49 5.94 12.15
N ALA A 131 9.33 4.64 11.96
CA ALA A 131 8.60 4.11 10.83
C ALA A 131 7.13 4.56 10.86
N THR A 132 6.58 4.84 9.68
CA THR A 132 5.17 5.17 9.48
C THR A 132 4.42 4.01 8.83
N ALA A 133 3.11 4.15 8.63
CA ALA A 133 2.32 3.13 7.94
C ALA A 133 2.86 2.87 6.53
N ALA A 134 2.87 1.61 6.14
CA ALA A 134 3.43 1.16 4.86
C ALA A 134 2.80 1.87 3.65
N ILE A 135 1.46 2.03 3.66
CA ILE A 135 0.76 2.97 2.77
C ILE A 135 0.19 4.08 3.63
N ASN A 136 0.53 5.32 3.31
CA ASN A 136 0.06 6.45 4.10
C ASN A 136 -0.41 7.62 3.23
N ALA A 137 -1.27 8.44 3.82
CA ALA A 137 -1.64 9.75 3.34
C ALA A 137 -2.01 10.64 4.52
N SER A 138 -1.68 11.92 4.46
CA SER A 138 -2.04 12.88 5.49
C SER A 138 -2.53 14.16 4.84
N LYS A 139 -3.72 14.63 5.25
CA LYS A 139 -4.38 15.84 4.75
C LYS A 139 -4.52 15.82 3.22
N ARG A 140 -5.00 14.68 2.68
CA ARG A 140 -5.19 14.46 1.24
C ARG A 140 -6.66 14.25 0.90
N LYS A 141 -7.01 14.52 -0.37
CA LYS A 141 -8.36 14.37 -0.90
C LYS A 141 -8.38 13.44 -2.10
N ASN A 142 -9.52 12.76 -2.28
CA ASN A 142 -9.77 11.86 -3.40
C ASN A 142 -8.67 10.80 -3.54
N ILE A 143 -8.60 9.91 -2.56
CA ILE A 143 -7.60 8.84 -2.52
C ILE A 143 -8.32 7.52 -2.72
N SER A 144 -7.80 6.64 -3.58
CA SER A 144 -8.30 5.28 -3.65
C SER A 144 -7.17 4.25 -3.70
N ILE A 145 -7.51 3.05 -3.22
CA ILE A 145 -6.80 1.80 -3.45
C ILE A 145 -7.83 0.85 -4.03
N THR A 146 -7.62 0.40 -5.26
CA THR A 146 -8.60 -0.41 -6.00
C THR A 146 -7.96 -1.61 -6.69
N GLY A 147 -8.80 -2.49 -7.25
CA GLY A 147 -8.38 -3.62 -8.06
C GLY A 147 -8.46 -4.95 -7.33
N GLU A 148 -7.97 -6.02 -7.96
CA GLU A 148 -8.09 -7.41 -7.49
C GLU A 148 -6.75 -7.98 -6.99
N GLY A 149 -5.75 -7.13 -6.75
CA GLY A 149 -4.44 -7.54 -6.25
C GLY A 149 -4.42 -7.73 -4.73
N THR A 150 -3.24 -8.00 -4.22
CA THR A 150 -3.00 -8.25 -2.79
C THR A 150 -1.99 -7.26 -2.23
N ILE A 151 -2.22 -6.80 -1.02
CA ILE A 151 -1.27 -6.00 -0.25
C ILE A 151 -0.85 -6.82 0.97
N ASP A 152 0.42 -7.20 1.01
CA ASP A 152 1.02 -7.97 2.10
C ASP A 152 1.94 -7.07 2.94
N GLY A 153 1.55 -6.84 4.17
CA GLY A 153 2.33 -6.05 5.13
C GLY A 153 3.58 -6.76 5.66
N ASN A 154 3.85 -8.00 5.22
CA ASN A 154 4.97 -8.83 5.67
C ASN A 154 5.08 -8.90 7.20
N GLY A 155 3.92 -9.10 7.84
CA GLY A 155 3.74 -8.87 9.29
C GLY A 155 4.47 -9.87 10.19
N GLU A 156 4.98 -10.98 9.67
CA GLU A 156 5.73 -11.95 10.45
C GLU A 156 7.03 -11.35 11.01
N TRP A 157 7.66 -10.44 10.28
CA TRP A 157 8.86 -9.72 10.68
C TRP A 157 8.64 -8.67 11.77
N TRP A 158 7.39 -8.38 12.07
CA TRP A 158 6.98 -7.37 13.06
C TRP A 158 6.36 -7.98 14.32
N ARG A 159 6.29 -9.32 14.41
CA ARG A 159 5.59 -10.01 15.50
C ARG A 159 6.51 -10.91 16.30
N PRO A 160 6.43 -10.84 17.63
CA PRO A 160 7.02 -11.86 18.47
C PRO A 160 6.36 -13.22 18.21
N VAL A 161 7.18 -14.28 18.24
CA VAL A 161 6.73 -15.66 18.07
C VAL A 161 6.94 -16.43 19.36
N LYS A 162 5.86 -17.01 19.90
CA LYS A 162 5.92 -17.85 21.09
C LYS A 162 6.34 -19.27 20.71
N ARG A 163 7.30 -19.83 21.45
CA ARG A 163 7.78 -21.20 21.25
C ARG A 163 6.64 -22.24 21.22
N SER A 164 5.62 -22.06 22.06
CA SER A 164 4.46 -22.96 22.16
C SER A 164 3.53 -22.94 20.94
N LYS A 165 3.74 -22.04 19.97
CA LYS A 165 2.88 -21.86 18.81
C LYS A 165 3.50 -22.42 17.52
N VAL A 166 4.71 -22.91 17.57
CA VAL A 166 5.48 -23.36 16.41
C VAL A 166 6.16 -24.71 16.69
N SER A 167 6.45 -25.47 15.64
CA SER A 167 7.21 -26.71 15.71
C SER A 167 8.68 -26.47 16.07
N ASP A 168 9.41 -27.54 16.41
CA ASP A 168 10.86 -27.47 16.68
C ASP A 168 11.64 -26.99 15.46
N VAL A 169 11.22 -27.38 14.26
CA VAL A 169 11.86 -27.00 13.00
C VAL A 169 11.68 -25.49 12.76
N GLU A 170 10.47 -24.98 12.89
CA GLU A 170 10.18 -23.55 12.72
C GLU A 170 10.87 -22.71 13.79
N TRP A 171 10.88 -23.17 15.06
CA TRP A 171 11.57 -22.47 16.14
C TRP A 171 13.07 -22.34 15.87
N ASN A 172 13.70 -23.41 15.38
CA ASN A 172 15.11 -23.38 15.02
C ASN A 172 15.36 -22.46 13.81
N ARG A 173 14.44 -22.43 12.83
CA ARG A 173 14.49 -21.50 11.73
C ARG A 173 14.45 -20.04 12.21
N PHE A 174 13.51 -19.68 13.09
CA PHE A 174 13.44 -18.33 13.65
C PHE A 174 14.74 -17.93 14.35
N LYS A 175 15.32 -18.81 15.15
CA LYS A 175 16.61 -18.54 15.80
C LYS A 175 17.76 -18.33 14.80
N GLN A 176 17.76 -19.05 13.67
CA GLN A 176 18.77 -18.91 12.61
C GLN A 176 18.60 -17.60 11.80
N MET A 177 17.38 -17.09 11.71
CA MET A 177 17.10 -15.80 11.05
C MET A 177 17.64 -14.60 11.83
N GLY A 178 18.19 -14.79 13.01
CA GLY A 178 18.60 -13.71 13.91
C GLY A 178 17.47 -13.30 14.86
N GLY A 179 17.48 -12.07 15.35
CA GLY A 179 16.54 -11.61 16.38
C GLY A 179 17.03 -11.92 17.79
N THR A 180 16.14 -11.81 18.78
CA THR A 180 16.46 -12.02 20.18
C THR A 180 15.41 -12.89 20.86
N LEU A 181 15.81 -13.62 21.89
CA LEU A 181 14.89 -14.34 22.77
C LEU A 181 14.65 -13.53 24.05
N ASN A 182 13.47 -13.66 24.65
CA ASN A 182 13.25 -13.17 26.00
C ASN A 182 14.10 -13.96 27.02
N GLU A 183 14.15 -13.52 28.29
CA GLU A 183 14.95 -14.15 29.36
C GLU A 183 14.62 -15.63 29.57
N LYS A 184 13.35 -16.02 29.39
CA LYS A 184 12.89 -17.40 29.51
C LYS A 184 13.21 -18.27 28.29
N GLY A 185 13.65 -17.67 27.18
CA GLY A 185 13.92 -18.36 25.92
C GLY A 185 12.68 -18.92 25.21
N ASP A 186 11.48 -18.47 25.55
CA ASP A 186 10.21 -18.97 25.04
C ASP A 186 9.47 -18.00 24.09
N ILE A 187 10.01 -16.80 23.88
CA ILE A 187 9.52 -15.83 22.91
C ILE A 187 10.70 -15.33 22.05
N TRP A 188 10.54 -15.46 20.73
CA TRP A 188 11.47 -14.90 19.76
C TRP A 188 10.96 -13.54 19.28
N TYR A 189 11.87 -12.57 19.15
CA TYR A 189 11.62 -11.23 18.64
C TYR A 189 12.44 -10.98 17.37
N PRO A 190 11.83 -10.45 16.30
CA PRO A 190 12.52 -10.13 15.07
C PRO A 190 13.61 -9.06 15.25
N LEU A 191 14.64 -9.09 14.38
CA LEU A 191 15.76 -8.12 14.38
C LEU A 191 15.32 -6.66 14.35
N ASN A 192 14.20 -6.38 13.70
CA ASN A 192 13.69 -5.02 13.52
C ASN A 192 13.08 -4.40 14.79
N LEU A 193 12.86 -5.23 15.79
CA LEU A 193 12.51 -4.75 17.12
C LEU A 193 13.81 -4.52 17.87
N LYS A 194 14.29 -3.28 17.98
CA LYS A 194 15.41 -2.97 18.85
C LYS A 194 15.07 -3.48 20.25
N HIS A 195 15.72 -4.58 20.62
CA HIS A 195 15.54 -5.18 21.92
C HIS A 195 16.23 -4.28 22.95
N THR A 196 15.44 -3.50 23.67
CA THR A 196 15.86 -3.06 25.00
C THR A 196 15.17 -4.00 25.98
N PRO A 197 15.85 -4.56 26.97
CA PRO A 197 15.29 -5.53 27.91
C PRO A 197 13.95 -5.09 28.52
N ASN A 198 13.74 -3.79 28.68
CA ASN A 198 12.52 -3.18 29.23
C ASN A 198 11.38 -2.98 28.21
N VAL A 199 11.61 -3.21 26.92
CA VAL A 199 10.59 -3.04 25.86
C VAL A 199 9.83 -4.34 25.65
N VAL A 200 10.43 -5.47 25.98
CA VAL A 200 9.90 -6.82 25.69
C VAL A 200 8.69 -7.16 26.55
N ASP A 201 8.68 -6.70 27.79
CA ASP A 201 7.60 -6.98 28.75
C ASP A 201 6.52 -5.91 28.75
N ASN A 202 6.68 -4.84 27.97
CA ASN A 202 5.73 -3.76 27.88
C ASN A 202 4.97 -3.81 26.55
N ILE A 203 3.69 -4.23 26.60
CA ILE A 203 2.79 -4.30 25.45
C ILE A 203 2.70 -2.95 24.73
N ASP A 204 2.65 -1.83 25.46
CA ASP A 204 2.58 -0.48 24.89
C ASP A 204 3.82 -0.12 24.08
N ALA A 205 4.99 -0.59 24.51
CA ALA A 205 6.23 -0.38 23.76
C ALA A 205 6.30 -1.25 22.49
N GLN A 206 5.73 -2.47 22.53
CA GLN A 206 5.59 -3.33 21.35
C GLN A 206 4.62 -2.73 20.33
N GLU A 207 3.49 -2.18 20.77
CA GLU A 207 2.54 -1.53 19.87
C GLU A 207 3.13 -0.28 19.17
N LYS A 208 4.04 0.44 19.83
CA LYS A 208 4.73 1.60 19.23
C LYS A 208 5.71 1.24 18.11
N VAL A 209 6.16 -0.02 18.04
CA VAL A 209 7.07 -0.48 16.96
C VAL A 209 6.33 -1.20 15.84
N ARG A 210 5.07 -1.57 16.03
CA ARG A 210 4.23 -2.13 14.97
C ARG A 210 3.74 -1.03 14.06
N ASN A 211 3.92 -1.23 12.78
CA ASN A 211 3.36 -0.32 11.78
C ASN A 211 1.96 -0.74 11.38
N HIS A 212 1.12 0.27 11.13
CA HIS A 212 -0.09 0.02 10.37
C HIS A 212 0.26 -0.29 8.92
N MET A 213 -0.47 -1.21 8.29
CA MET A 213 -0.32 -1.45 6.86
C MET A 213 -0.82 -0.23 6.06
N ILE A 214 -2.00 0.28 6.39
CA ILE A 214 -2.60 1.45 5.75
C ILE A 214 -3.01 2.45 6.84
N ARG A 215 -2.66 3.72 6.66
CA ARG A 215 -3.07 4.80 7.54
C ARG A 215 -3.34 6.09 6.76
N PHE A 216 -4.59 6.54 6.82
CA PHE A 216 -5.01 7.82 6.28
C PHE A 216 -5.40 8.74 7.43
N THR A 217 -4.80 9.93 7.48
CA THR A 217 -5.01 10.91 8.56
C THR A 217 -5.51 12.22 7.95
N ASP A 218 -6.64 12.73 8.46
CA ASP A 218 -7.27 13.97 7.99
C ASP A 218 -7.50 13.98 6.47
N CYS A 219 -7.91 12.82 5.90
CA CYS A 219 -8.18 12.67 4.48
C CYS A 219 -9.68 12.77 4.18
N GLU A 220 -10.01 13.24 2.98
CA GLU A 220 -11.38 13.38 2.49
C GLU A 220 -11.59 12.51 1.24
N ASN A 221 -12.78 11.94 1.07
CA ASN A 221 -13.18 11.11 -0.07
C ASN A 221 -12.19 9.95 -0.29
N VAL A 222 -12.26 8.96 0.57
CA VAL A 222 -11.36 7.80 0.57
C VAL A 222 -12.13 6.55 0.15
N LEU A 223 -11.58 5.77 -0.78
CA LEU A 223 -12.11 4.48 -1.21
C LEU A 223 -11.01 3.41 -1.09
N VAL A 224 -11.34 2.31 -0.42
CA VAL A 224 -10.52 1.09 -0.46
C VAL A 224 -11.45 -0.04 -0.89
N GLN A 225 -11.18 -0.63 -2.05
CA GLN A 225 -12.02 -1.64 -2.66
C GLN A 225 -11.18 -2.68 -3.42
N GLY A 226 -11.51 -3.96 -3.24
CA GLY A 226 -10.88 -5.09 -3.94
C GLY A 226 -10.95 -6.38 -3.16
#